data_e5938e2ed29e3e7db359009ebf6f67aa
#
_entry.id   e5938e2ed29e3e7db359009ebf6f67aa
#
_cell.length_a   1.000
_cell.length_b   1.000
_cell.length_c   1.000
_cell.angle_alpha   90.00
_cell.angle_beta   90.00
_cell.angle_gamma   90.00
#
_symmetry.space_group_name_H-M   'P 1'
#
loop_
_entity.id
_entity.type
_entity.pdbx_description
1 polymer ?
#
loop_
_entity_poly.entity_id
_entity_poly.type
_entity_poly.pdbx_seq_one_letter_code
_entity_poly.pdbx_strand_id
1 'polypeptide(L)'
;ALFQTGFLLPESSLHFPHRPSCESPIMPNPLYRQNILSVSDLSIEQLQCLLDTALRLKRQPRGDLLEGRLIASCFFEPSTRTRLSFETAVQRLGGKVIGFADGANTSAKKGETLADTARIISSYADAIVQRHPKDGAARVLAEFSRVPVINAGDGTNQHPSQTLLDLVTIYETQGSLHHLKIAMCGDLKYGRTVHSLAQALKRFGCEFAFVSPPSLAMPEYITEELDEAGAKWQILPILESAAEWA
;
A
#
# COMPACT_ATOMS: atom_id res chain seq x y z
N ALA A 1 11.95 2.06 -15.70
CA ALA A 1 13.37 2.21 -15.97
C ALA A 1 13.78 3.67 -15.78
N LEU A 2 13.90 4.16 -14.55
CA LEU A 2 14.49 5.47 -14.23
C LEU A 2 14.69 5.52 -12.69
N PHE A 3 15.72 4.83 -12.21
CA PHE A 3 16.31 5.07 -10.90
C PHE A 3 17.76 4.59 -10.90
N GLN A 4 18.62 5.42 -11.50
CA GLN A 4 20.06 5.42 -11.25
C GLN A 4 20.62 6.78 -11.70
N THR A 5 20.49 7.78 -10.84
CA THR A 5 21.46 8.89 -10.82
C THR A 5 21.50 9.35 -9.36
N GLY A 6 22.63 9.08 -8.71
CA GLY A 6 22.95 9.61 -7.39
C GLY A 6 23.08 11.12 -7.45
N PHE A 7 22.18 11.83 -6.80
CA PHE A 7 22.37 13.22 -6.41
C PHE A 7 22.71 13.23 -4.92
N LEU A 8 23.97 13.47 -4.63
CA LEU A 8 24.43 13.90 -3.32
C LEU A 8 23.89 15.32 -3.08
N LEU A 9 22.83 15.43 -2.27
CA LEU A 9 22.42 16.71 -1.71
C LEU A 9 23.27 17.02 -0.50
N PRO A 10 23.69 18.29 -0.27
CA PRO A 10 24.50 18.67 0.86
C PRO A 10 23.71 18.49 2.17
N GLU A 11 24.39 18.02 3.21
CA GLU A 11 23.90 17.99 4.58
C GLU A 11 23.57 19.41 5.07
N SER A 12 22.35 19.86 4.79
CA SER A 12 21.78 21.00 5.47
C SER A 12 20.84 20.48 6.56
N SER A 13 21.22 20.78 7.78
CA SER A 13 20.57 20.52 9.06
C SER A 13 19.06 20.86 9.01
N LEU A 14 18.23 19.89 8.67
CA LEU A 14 16.79 19.94 8.95
C LEU A 14 16.59 19.65 10.44
N HIS A 15 16.49 20.73 11.20
CA HIS A 15 16.10 20.70 12.61
C HIS A 15 14.60 20.36 12.66
N PHE A 16 14.28 19.09 12.86
CA PHE A 16 12.93 18.69 13.20
C PHE A 16 12.68 19.01 14.68
N PRO A 17 11.56 19.66 15.02
CA PRO A 17 11.23 19.87 16.41
C PRO A 17 11.09 18.51 17.10
N HIS A 18 11.88 18.28 18.14
CA HIS A 18 11.75 17.14 19.04
C HIS A 18 10.32 17.13 19.59
N ARG A 19 9.46 16.25 19.09
CA ARG A 19 8.27 15.86 19.84
C ARG A 19 8.73 15.02 21.03
N PRO A 20 8.20 15.28 22.24
CA PRO A 20 8.59 14.55 23.43
C PRO A 20 8.38 13.06 23.21
N SER A 21 9.33 12.26 23.72
CA SER A 21 9.27 10.80 23.80
C SER A 21 7.91 10.41 24.38
N CYS A 22 7.08 9.78 23.55
CA CYS A 22 5.77 9.29 23.96
C CYS A 22 5.95 8.01 24.77
N GLU A 23 6.30 8.15 26.05
CA GLU A 23 5.95 7.20 27.09
C GLU A 23 4.51 7.47 27.53
N SER A 24 3.60 7.32 26.59
CA SER A 24 2.16 7.27 26.85
C SER A 24 1.76 5.85 27.19
N PRO A 25 0.72 5.64 28.03
CA PRO A 25 0.24 4.31 28.36
C PRO A 25 0.00 3.54 27.07
N ILE A 26 0.41 2.25 27.05
CA ILE A 26 0.37 1.35 25.92
C ILE A 26 -1.01 1.40 25.26
N MET A 27 -1.20 2.32 24.35
CA MET A 27 -2.37 2.32 23.47
C MET A 27 -2.28 1.03 22.65
N PRO A 28 -3.33 0.21 22.64
CA PRO A 28 -3.31 -1.02 21.86
C PRO A 28 -3.02 -0.63 20.40
N ASN A 29 -2.06 -1.32 19.78
CA ASN A 29 -1.72 -1.10 18.37
C ASN A 29 -3.01 -1.19 17.53
N PRO A 30 -3.45 -0.10 16.85
CA PRO A 30 -4.73 -0.06 16.13
C PRO A 30 -4.77 -1.03 14.94
N LEU A 31 -3.62 -1.63 14.59
CA LEU A 31 -3.47 -2.61 13.51
C LEU A 31 -3.28 -4.03 14.03
N TYR A 32 -3.31 -4.24 15.36
CA TYR A 32 -3.09 -5.56 15.91
C TYR A 32 -4.12 -6.58 15.39
N ARG A 33 -3.62 -7.60 14.69
CA ARG A 33 -4.42 -8.65 14.04
C ARG A 33 -5.44 -8.15 13.00
N GLN A 34 -5.27 -6.94 12.49
CA GLN A 34 -6.12 -6.41 11.43
C GLN A 34 -5.66 -6.90 10.05
N ASN A 35 -6.63 -7.07 9.16
CA ASN A 35 -6.36 -7.28 7.74
C ASN A 35 -5.97 -5.96 7.06
N ILE A 36 -5.10 -6.01 6.07
CA ILE A 36 -4.73 -4.88 5.22
C ILE A 36 -5.18 -5.20 3.78
N LEU A 37 -6.45 -4.95 3.48
CA LEU A 37 -7.07 -5.34 2.20
C LEU A 37 -7.17 -4.17 1.23
N SER A 38 -7.47 -2.99 1.73
CA SER A 38 -7.53 -1.73 1.00
C SER A 38 -7.04 -0.58 1.90
N VAL A 39 -6.46 0.45 1.30
CA VAL A 39 -6.11 1.67 2.05
C VAL A 39 -7.37 2.41 2.51
N SER A 40 -8.47 2.28 1.78
CA SER A 40 -9.76 2.89 2.14
C SER A 40 -10.38 2.28 3.41
N ASP A 41 -10.04 1.03 3.75
CA ASP A 41 -10.53 0.36 4.96
C ASP A 41 -9.81 0.83 6.24
N LEU A 42 -8.67 1.50 6.10
CA LEU A 42 -7.86 1.96 7.23
C LEU A 42 -8.32 3.33 7.72
N SER A 43 -8.38 3.54 9.02
CA SER A 43 -8.58 4.88 9.59
C SER A 43 -7.35 5.78 9.33
N ILE A 44 -7.50 7.11 9.48
CA ILE A 44 -6.36 8.03 9.39
C ILE A 44 -5.31 7.70 10.45
N GLU A 45 -5.74 7.35 11.66
CA GLU A 45 -4.86 6.93 12.75
C GLU A 45 -4.08 5.65 12.39
N GLN A 46 -4.74 4.66 11.77
CA GLN A 46 -4.08 3.44 11.30
C GLN A 46 -3.08 3.71 10.18
N LEU A 47 -3.41 4.60 9.24
CA LEU A 47 -2.49 5.05 8.20
C LEU A 47 -1.27 5.75 8.80
N GLN A 48 -1.48 6.67 9.74
CA GLN A 48 -0.38 7.36 10.41
C GLN A 48 0.51 6.38 11.17
N CYS A 49 -0.08 5.41 11.87
CA CYS A 49 0.68 4.35 12.56
C CYS A 49 1.55 3.53 11.59
N LEU A 50 1.04 3.21 10.40
CA LEU A 50 1.82 2.51 9.35
C LEU A 50 2.96 3.38 8.84
N LEU A 51 2.71 4.65 8.53
CA LEU A 51 3.74 5.58 8.04
C LEU A 51 4.83 5.80 9.08
N ASP A 52 4.49 6.07 10.33
CA ASP A 52 5.44 6.26 11.43
C ASP A 52 6.28 4.99 11.66
N THR A 53 5.65 3.82 11.56
CA THR A 53 6.34 2.53 11.68
C THR A 53 7.31 2.31 10.52
N ALA A 54 6.91 2.59 9.28
CA ALA A 54 7.75 2.47 8.10
C ALA A 54 8.98 3.40 8.20
N LEU A 55 8.78 4.65 8.57
CA LEU A 55 9.87 5.62 8.73
C LEU A 55 10.82 5.25 9.88
N ARG A 56 10.27 4.77 10.99
CA ARG A 56 11.06 4.27 12.11
C ARG A 56 11.92 3.09 11.70
N LEU A 57 11.35 2.09 11.03
CA LEU A 57 12.08 0.90 10.56
C LEU A 57 13.12 1.24 9.49
N LYS A 58 12.87 2.25 8.66
CA LYS A 58 13.85 2.75 7.68
C LYS A 58 15.07 3.38 8.37
N ARG A 59 14.86 4.16 9.45
CA ARG A 59 15.92 4.81 10.22
C ARG A 59 16.65 3.86 11.17
N GLN A 60 15.91 2.96 11.77
CA GLN A 60 16.38 2.00 12.77
C GLN A 60 15.85 0.60 12.43
N PRO A 61 16.50 -0.11 11.50
CA PRO A 61 16.11 -1.46 11.14
C PRO A 61 16.13 -2.40 12.36
N ARG A 62 15.13 -3.26 12.44
CA ARG A 62 14.96 -4.28 13.49
C ARG A 62 14.96 -5.65 12.84
N GLY A 63 15.75 -6.58 13.34
CA GLY A 63 15.84 -7.94 12.81
C GLY A 63 15.06 -9.00 13.62
N ASP A 64 14.33 -8.59 14.62
CA ASP A 64 13.72 -9.46 15.65
C ASP A 64 12.19 -9.36 15.74
N LEU A 65 11.56 -8.44 14.98
CA LEU A 65 10.12 -8.16 15.09
C LEU A 65 9.23 -9.34 14.69
N LEU A 66 9.71 -10.22 13.82
CA LEU A 66 9.01 -11.42 13.38
C LEU A 66 9.73 -12.70 13.82
N GLU A 67 10.57 -12.64 14.84
CA GLU A 67 11.23 -13.82 15.37
C GLU A 67 10.20 -14.87 15.81
N GLY A 68 10.41 -16.12 15.38
CA GLY A 68 9.49 -17.24 15.64
C GLY A 68 8.19 -17.19 14.80
N ARG A 69 7.98 -16.18 13.95
CA ARG A 69 6.78 -16.07 13.11
C ARG A 69 6.99 -16.68 11.73
N LEU A 70 5.93 -17.27 11.22
CA LEU A 70 5.87 -17.86 9.88
C LEU A 70 4.83 -17.12 9.04
N ILE A 71 5.26 -16.53 7.93
CA ILE A 71 4.41 -15.76 7.04
C ILE A 71 4.19 -16.52 5.73
N ALA A 72 2.94 -16.69 5.33
CA ALA A 72 2.60 -17.32 4.07
C ALA A 72 2.60 -16.29 2.94
N SER A 73 3.44 -16.52 1.91
CA SER A 73 3.55 -15.72 0.68
C SER A 73 2.81 -16.44 -0.45
N CYS A 74 1.53 -16.08 -0.68
CA CYS A 74 0.61 -16.79 -1.57
C CYS A 74 0.33 -15.99 -2.83
N PHE A 75 1.13 -16.23 -3.87
CA PHE A 75 1.01 -15.54 -5.15
C PHE A 75 0.32 -16.43 -6.17
N PHE A 76 -0.94 -16.15 -6.47
CA PHE A 76 -1.75 -16.87 -7.47
C PHE A 76 -1.50 -16.38 -8.90
N GLU A 77 -0.79 -15.26 -9.04
CA GLU A 77 -0.27 -14.76 -10.32
C GLU A 77 1.20 -14.35 -10.19
N PRO A 78 1.98 -14.40 -11.27
CA PRO A 78 3.39 -14.01 -11.24
C PRO A 78 3.60 -12.55 -10.84
N SER A 79 4.49 -12.31 -9.89
CA SER A 79 4.90 -10.96 -9.48
C SER A 79 6.29 -10.98 -8.85
N THR A 80 7.30 -10.61 -9.61
CA THR A 80 8.69 -10.66 -9.12
C THR A 80 8.94 -9.63 -8.02
N ARG A 81 8.67 -8.35 -8.30
CA ARG A 81 9.01 -7.26 -7.36
C ARG A 81 8.22 -7.35 -6.06
N THR A 82 6.90 -7.47 -6.14
CA THR A 82 6.04 -7.48 -4.95
C THR A 82 6.33 -8.70 -4.08
N ARG A 83 6.46 -9.89 -4.68
CA ARG A 83 6.78 -11.11 -3.94
C ARG A 83 8.10 -10.99 -3.21
N LEU A 84 9.18 -10.69 -3.95
CA LEU A 84 10.51 -10.59 -3.36
C LEU A 84 10.60 -9.48 -2.30
N SER A 85 9.87 -8.36 -2.44
CA SER A 85 9.85 -7.30 -1.44
C SER A 85 9.24 -7.76 -0.12
N PHE A 86 8.09 -8.45 -0.15
CA PHE A 86 7.47 -9.00 1.05
C PHE A 86 8.34 -10.10 1.69
N GLU A 87 8.81 -11.06 0.90
CA GLU A 87 9.65 -12.15 1.39
C GLU A 87 10.95 -11.61 2.01
N THR A 88 11.59 -10.63 1.37
CA THR A 88 12.78 -9.96 1.91
C THR A 88 12.47 -9.21 3.21
N ALA A 89 11.34 -8.51 3.28
CA ALA A 89 10.94 -7.80 4.49
C ALA A 89 10.74 -8.76 5.66
N VAL A 90 10.04 -9.89 5.45
CA VAL A 90 9.85 -10.93 6.48
C VAL A 90 11.19 -11.48 6.96
N GLN A 91 12.10 -11.82 6.06
CA GLN A 91 13.43 -12.34 6.39
C GLN A 91 14.26 -11.31 7.18
N ARG A 92 14.24 -10.05 6.74
CA ARG A 92 14.99 -8.97 7.43
C ARG A 92 14.44 -8.66 8.82
N LEU A 93 13.16 -8.93 9.06
CA LEU A 93 12.52 -8.77 10.37
C LEU A 93 12.66 -10.03 11.27
N GLY A 94 13.39 -11.04 10.84
CA GLY A 94 13.66 -12.27 11.61
C GLY A 94 12.59 -13.35 11.46
N GLY A 95 11.62 -13.19 10.56
CA GLY A 95 10.58 -14.17 10.30
C GLY A 95 10.98 -15.24 9.28
N LYS A 96 10.11 -16.22 9.10
CA LYS A 96 10.24 -17.28 8.09
C LYS A 96 9.15 -17.16 7.06
N VAL A 97 9.39 -17.63 5.83
CA VAL A 97 8.44 -17.58 4.73
C VAL A 97 8.13 -19.00 4.23
N ILE A 98 6.86 -19.27 4.02
CA ILE A 98 6.37 -20.39 3.22
C ILE A 98 5.46 -19.84 2.12
N GLY A 99 5.18 -20.62 1.09
CA GLY A 99 4.20 -20.20 0.08
C GLY A 99 4.53 -20.68 -1.32
N PHE A 100 3.92 -20.03 -2.31
CA PHE A 100 4.05 -20.35 -3.72
C PHE A 100 4.04 -19.08 -4.58
N ALA A 101 4.63 -19.20 -5.77
CA ALA A 101 4.82 -18.07 -6.70
C ALA A 101 3.80 -18.05 -7.86
N ASP A 102 3.03 -19.12 -8.01
CA ASP A 102 2.08 -19.33 -9.11
C ASP A 102 0.95 -20.26 -8.65
N GLY A 103 -0.29 -19.81 -8.79
CA GLY A 103 -1.49 -20.59 -8.48
C GLY A 103 -1.66 -21.84 -9.36
N ALA A 104 -1.09 -21.85 -10.56
CA ALA A 104 -1.16 -23.00 -11.46
C ALA A 104 -0.48 -24.27 -10.89
N ASN A 105 0.41 -24.10 -9.91
CA ASN A 105 1.12 -25.19 -9.23
C ASN A 105 0.53 -25.52 -7.84
N THR A 106 -0.69 -25.08 -7.58
CA THR A 106 -1.40 -25.33 -6.32
C THR A 106 -2.60 -26.26 -6.51
N SER A 107 -3.24 -26.64 -5.41
CA SER A 107 -4.48 -27.43 -5.42
C SER A 107 -5.67 -26.69 -6.04
N ALA A 108 -5.59 -25.37 -6.23
CA ALA A 108 -6.60 -24.60 -6.98
C ALA A 108 -6.83 -25.16 -8.39
N LYS A 109 -5.78 -25.69 -9.03
CA LYS A 109 -5.88 -26.41 -10.33
C LYS A 109 -6.78 -27.65 -10.27
N LYS A 110 -6.95 -28.24 -9.08
CA LYS A 110 -7.80 -29.42 -8.85
C LYS A 110 -9.20 -29.05 -8.36
N GLY A 111 -9.55 -27.75 -8.36
CA GLY A 111 -10.85 -27.26 -7.92
C GLY A 111 -10.94 -26.87 -6.46
N GLU A 112 -9.81 -26.79 -5.72
CA GLU A 112 -9.81 -26.24 -4.35
C GLU A 112 -10.26 -24.78 -4.37
N THR A 113 -11.20 -24.46 -3.49
CA THR A 113 -11.73 -23.10 -3.39
C THR A 113 -10.76 -22.18 -2.64
N LEU A 114 -10.82 -20.88 -2.90
CA LEU A 114 -10.02 -19.89 -2.17
C LEU A 114 -10.33 -19.91 -0.67
N ALA A 115 -11.59 -20.22 -0.30
CA ALA A 115 -12.02 -20.38 1.08
C ALA A 115 -11.33 -21.56 1.77
N ASP A 116 -11.19 -22.69 1.08
CA ASP A 116 -10.51 -23.87 1.63
C ASP A 116 -9.00 -23.64 1.72
N THR A 117 -8.41 -23.03 0.69
CA THR A 117 -7.02 -22.57 0.72
C THR A 117 -6.76 -21.65 1.91
N ALA A 118 -7.66 -20.69 2.21
CA ALA A 118 -7.54 -19.79 3.36
C ALA A 118 -7.53 -20.53 4.69
N ARG A 119 -8.46 -21.47 4.87
CA ARG A 119 -8.55 -22.29 6.10
C ARG A 119 -7.28 -23.11 6.35
N ILE A 120 -6.77 -23.74 5.29
CA ILE A 120 -5.57 -24.59 5.38
C ILE A 120 -4.34 -23.74 5.66
N ILE A 121 -4.08 -22.70 4.84
CA ILE A 121 -2.87 -21.87 5.00
C ILE A 121 -2.86 -21.12 6.33
N SER A 122 -4.02 -20.63 6.78
CA SER A 122 -4.13 -19.96 8.08
C SER A 122 -3.90 -20.87 9.28
N SER A 123 -3.90 -22.20 9.09
CA SER A 123 -3.50 -23.16 10.14
C SER A 123 -1.99 -23.36 10.23
N TYR A 124 -1.23 -22.94 9.22
CA TYR A 124 0.22 -23.08 9.16
C TYR A 124 0.98 -21.80 9.50
N ALA A 125 0.40 -20.63 9.19
CA ALA A 125 1.10 -19.36 9.24
C ALA A 125 0.48 -18.39 10.27
N ASP A 126 1.27 -17.39 10.68
CA ASP A 126 0.84 -16.31 11.57
C ASP A 126 0.20 -15.11 10.82
N ALA A 127 0.48 -14.98 9.52
CA ALA A 127 -0.17 -14.04 8.61
C ALA A 127 -0.04 -14.53 7.17
N ILE A 128 -0.89 -14.01 6.28
CA ILE A 128 -0.90 -14.36 4.86
C ILE A 128 -0.71 -13.09 4.03
N VAL A 129 0.28 -13.08 3.16
CA VAL A 129 0.43 -12.10 2.08
C VAL A 129 -0.11 -12.76 0.82
N GLN A 130 -1.16 -12.15 0.22
CA GLN A 130 -1.82 -12.72 -0.94
C GLN A 130 -1.77 -11.78 -2.15
N ARG A 131 -1.44 -12.33 -3.31
CA ARG A 131 -1.66 -11.71 -4.62
C ARG A 131 -2.50 -12.61 -5.51
N HIS A 132 -3.52 -12.03 -6.16
CA HIS A 132 -4.49 -12.81 -6.93
C HIS A 132 -4.94 -12.07 -8.21
N PRO A 133 -5.19 -12.77 -9.34
CA PRO A 133 -5.64 -12.12 -10.58
C PRO A 133 -7.11 -11.66 -10.56
N LYS A 134 -7.93 -12.09 -9.58
CA LYS A 134 -9.34 -11.72 -9.49
C LYS A 134 -9.57 -10.65 -8.46
N ASP A 135 -10.39 -9.66 -8.79
CA ASP A 135 -10.82 -8.60 -7.91
C ASP A 135 -11.58 -9.17 -6.70
N GLY A 136 -11.34 -8.60 -5.51
CA GLY A 136 -11.99 -9.01 -4.27
C GLY A 136 -11.47 -10.31 -3.65
N ALA A 137 -10.53 -11.00 -4.29
CA ALA A 137 -10.00 -12.27 -3.78
C ALA A 137 -9.36 -12.15 -2.40
N ALA A 138 -8.73 -11.00 -2.08
CA ALA A 138 -8.16 -10.75 -0.76
C ALA A 138 -9.24 -10.68 0.34
N ARG A 139 -10.43 -10.13 0.03
CA ARG A 139 -11.55 -10.10 0.97
C ARG A 139 -12.10 -11.50 1.24
N VAL A 140 -12.28 -12.30 0.18
CA VAL A 140 -12.71 -13.69 0.31
C VAL A 140 -11.72 -14.50 1.16
N LEU A 141 -10.42 -14.36 0.89
CA LEU A 141 -9.41 -15.06 1.69
C LEU A 141 -9.41 -14.61 3.15
N ALA A 142 -9.59 -13.32 3.41
CA ALA A 142 -9.65 -12.77 4.77
C ALA A 142 -10.89 -13.24 5.56
N GLU A 143 -12.02 -13.45 4.89
CA GLU A 143 -13.26 -13.94 5.52
C GLU A 143 -13.09 -15.37 6.10
N PHE A 144 -12.30 -16.21 5.43
CA PHE A 144 -12.09 -17.61 5.85
C PHE A 144 -10.77 -17.86 6.56
N SER A 145 -9.91 -16.84 6.67
CA SER A 145 -8.63 -16.92 7.35
C SER A 145 -8.76 -16.72 8.87
N ARG A 146 -7.97 -17.46 9.66
CA ARG A 146 -7.85 -17.27 11.12
C ARG A 146 -6.75 -16.28 11.49
N VAL A 147 -5.96 -15.85 10.55
CA VAL A 147 -4.82 -14.97 10.73
C VAL A 147 -4.93 -13.75 9.80
N PRO A 148 -4.26 -12.64 10.12
CA PRO A 148 -4.29 -11.44 9.28
C PRO A 148 -3.91 -11.72 7.83
N VAL A 149 -4.63 -11.07 6.91
CA VAL A 149 -4.38 -11.11 5.47
C VAL A 149 -3.90 -9.74 5.00
N ILE A 150 -2.81 -9.73 4.23
CA ILE A 150 -2.25 -8.56 3.59
C ILE A 150 -2.43 -8.70 2.08
N ASN A 151 -3.16 -7.78 1.47
CA ASN A 151 -3.36 -7.74 0.03
C ASN A 151 -2.11 -7.19 -0.67
N ALA A 152 -1.44 -8.01 -1.45
CA ALA A 152 -0.29 -7.67 -2.30
C ALA A 152 -0.70 -7.35 -3.76
N GLY A 153 -1.99 -7.12 -3.98
CA GLY A 153 -2.63 -6.82 -5.26
C GLY A 153 -3.66 -7.86 -5.64
N ASP A 154 -4.88 -7.44 -5.95
CA ASP A 154 -5.96 -8.28 -6.41
C ASP A 154 -6.58 -7.73 -7.70
N GLY A 155 -6.30 -8.37 -8.82
CA GLY A 155 -6.82 -8.01 -10.14
C GLY A 155 -6.53 -6.56 -10.53
N THR A 156 -7.57 -5.86 -10.95
CA THR A 156 -7.55 -4.42 -11.26
C THR A 156 -7.97 -3.54 -10.07
N ASN A 157 -8.34 -4.16 -8.94
CA ASN A 157 -8.96 -3.48 -7.80
C ASN A 157 -7.95 -2.72 -6.94
N GLN A 158 -7.25 -3.37 -6.02
CA GLN A 158 -6.43 -2.69 -5.01
C GLN A 158 -4.98 -3.17 -4.97
N HIS A 159 -4.07 -2.26 -4.61
CA HIS A 159 -2.67 -2.58 -4.31
C HIS A 159 -2.20 -1.75 -3.09
N PRO A 160 -2.71 -2.05 -1.88
CA PRO A 160 -2.50 -1.20 -0.71
C PRO A 160 -1.04 -0.98 -0.36
N SER A 161 -0.17 -1.98 -0.55
CA SER A 161 1.27 -1.81 -0.30
C SER A 161 1.92 -0.80 -1.24
N GLN A 162 1.47 -0.66 -2.50
CA GLN A 162 1.98 0.38 -3.41
C GLN A 162 1.52 1.76 -2.94
N THR A 163 0.25 1.92 -2.60
CA THR A 163 -0.27 3.18 -2.09
C THR A 163 0.46 3.61 -0.80
N LEU A 164 0.74 2.67 0.11
CA LEU A 164 1.51 2.96 1.31
C LEU A 164 2.95 3.40 1.00
N LEU A 165 3.61 2.80 0.00
CA LEU A 165 4.92 3.24 -0.47
C LEU A 165 4.88 4.67 -1.03
N ASP A 166 3.86 4.99 -1.81
CA ASP A 166 3.67 6.32 -2.39
C ASP A 166 3.43 7.35 -1.28
N LEU A 167 2.58 7.04 -0.28
CA LEU A 167 2.35 7.90 0.88
C LEU A 167 3.62 8.14 1.71
N VAL A 168 4.43 7.09 1.95
CA VAL A 168 5.72 7.24 2.64
C VAL A 168 6.66 8.14 1.84
N THR A 169 6.72 7.97 0.52
CA THR A 169 7.57 8.78 -0.35
C THR A 169 7.15 10.24 -0.34
N ILE A 170 5.84 10.51 -0.47
CA ILE A 170 5.30 11.87 -0.39
C ILE A 170 5.60 12.49 0.97
N TYR A 171 5.37 11.75 2.06
CA TYR A 171 5.64 12.25 3.40
C TYR A 171 7.13 12.57 3.63
N GLU A 172 8.05 11.73 3.10
CA GLU A 172 9.50 11.96 3.21
C GLU A 172 9.95 13.19 2.42
N THR A 173 9.35 13.44 1.26
CA THR A 173 9.76 14.53 0.36
C THR A 173 9.08 15.86 0.68
N GLN A 174 7.82 15.84 1.14
CA GLN A 174 7.02 17.03 1.42
C GLN A 174 6.89 17.36 2.92
N GLY A 175 7.28 16.44 3.80
CA GLY A 175 7.16 16.60 5.25
C GLY A 175 5.74 16.49 5.81
N SER A 176 4.72 16.39 4.95
CA SER A 176 3.31 16.27 5.30
C SER A 176 2.55 15.57 4.18
N LEU A 177 1.37 15.00 4.53
CA LEU A 177 0.38 14.56 3.55
C LEU A 177 -0.80 15.54 3.42
N HIS A 178 -0.89 16.54 4.32
CA HIS A 178 -2.04 17.44 4.38
C HIS A 178 -1.92 18.60 3.41
N HIS A 179 -3.03 18.90 2.73
CA HIS A 179 -3.23 20.08 1.89
C HIS A 179 -2.22 20.21 0.74
N LEU A 180 -1.75 19.08 0.23
CA LEU A 180 -0.86 19.04 -0.92
C LEU A 180 -1.65 19.21 -2.21
N LYS A 181 -0.98 19.74 -3.24
CA LYS A 181 -1.44 19.73 -4.61
C LYS A 181 -0.78 18.57 -5.35
N ILE A 182 -1.60 17.68 -5.89
CA ILE A 182 -1.14 16.42 -6.48
C ILE A 182 -1.51 16.37 -7.95
N ALA A 183 -0.53 16.39 -8.82
CA ALA A 183 -0.72 16.19 -10.25
C ALA A 183 -0.56 14.70 -10.60
N MET A 184 -1.57 14.11 -11.23
CA MET A 184 -1.56 12.72 -11.71
C MET A 184 -1.61 12.72 -13.24
N CYS A 185 -0.59 12.13 -13.88
CA CYS A 185 -0.39 12.23 -15.30
C CYS A 185 -0.26 10.87 -15.97
N GLY A 186 -0.88 10.68 -17.14
CA GLY A 186 -0.74 9.49 -17.98
C GLY A 186 -2.00 8.65 -18.09
N ASP A 187 -1.89 7.33 -17.92
CA ASP A 187 -3.04 6.42 -17.92
C ASP A 187 -3.76 6.46 -16.56
N LEU A 188 -4.76 7.32 -16.47
CA LEU A 188 -5.58 7.46 -15.26
C LEU A 188 -6.79 6.53 -15.27
N LYS A 189 -7.10 5.89 -16.40
CA LYS A 189 -8.27 5.01 -16.53
C LYS A 189 -8.00 3.61 -15.98
N TYR A 190 -6.84 3.03 -16.29
CA TYR A 190 -6.49 1.68 -15.89
C TYR A 190 -5.45 1.62 -14.77
N GLY A 191 -4.94 2.78 -14.38
CA GLY A 191 -3.92 2.94 -13.36
C GLY A 191 -4.46 2.77 -11.95
N ARG A 192 -4.77 1.54 -11.51
CA ARG A 192 -5.29 1.27 -10.15
C ARG A 192 -4.49 1.92 -9.01
N THR A 193 -3.18 2.14 -9.20
CA THR A 193 -2.33 2.79 -8.21
C THR A 193 -2.68 4.27 -8.03
N VAL A 194 -3.00 4.98 -9.13
CA VAL A 194 -3.44 6.37 -9.03
C VAL A 194 -4.83 6.49 -8.43
N HIS A 195 -5.73 5.51 -8.68
CA HIS A 195 -7.05 5.46 -8.03
C HIS A 195 -6.91 5.33 -6.52
N SER A 196 -6.18 4.30 -6.06
CA SER A 196 -5.95 4.07 -4.63
C SER A 196 -5.22 5.23 -3.95
N LEU A 197 -4.30 5.89 -4.66
CA LEU A 197 -3.58 7.05 -4.13
C LEU A 197 -4.51 8.27 -4.00
N ALA A 198 -5.36 8.54 -4.99
CA ALA A 198 -6.36 9.61 -4.92
C ALA A 198 -7.33 9.38 -3.75
N GLN A 199 -7.84 8.14 -3.62
CA GLN A 199 -8.70 7.73 -2.51
C GLN A 199 -8.04 7.89 -1.13
N ALA A 200 -6.75 7.64 -1.03
CA ALA A 200 -6.00 7.86 0.22
C ALA A 200 -5.81 9.34 0.53
N LEU A 201 -5.34 10.12 -0.47
CA LEU A 201 -4.93 11.52 -0.28
C LEU A 201 -6.12 12.50 -0.14
N LYS A 202 -7.31 12.18 -0.70
CA LYS A 202 -8.53 12.98 -0.48
C LYS A 202 -8.83 13.17 1.03
N ARG A 203 -8.47 12.20 1.85
CA ARG A 203 -8.70 12.19 3.30
C ARG A 203 -7.78 13.14 4.07
N PHE A 204 -6.73 13.65 3.41
CA PHE A 204 -5.77 14.62 3.96
C PHE A 204 -6.00 16.04 3.42
N GLY A 205 -7.14 16.29 2.75
CA GLY A 205 -7.48 17.60 2.22
C GLY A 205 -6.61 18.04 1.04
N CYS A 206 -6.08 17.09 0.27
CA CYS A 206 -5.30 17.37 -0.94
C CYS A 206 -6.18 17.86 -2.09
N GLU A 207 -5.58 18.63 -2.99
CA GLU A 207 -6.18 19.07 -4.26
C GLU A 207 -5.55 18.27 -5.41
N PHE A 208 -6.32 18.01 -6.47
CA PHE A 208 -5.88 17.12 -7.54
C PHE A 208 -5.90 17.82 -8.91
N ALA A 209 -4.91 17.52 -9.75
CA ALA A 209 -4.92 17.85 -11.16
C ALA A 209 -4.68 16.58 -11.99
N PHE A 210 -5.51 16.38 -13.00
CA PHE A 210 -5.45 15.21 -13.88
C PHE A 210 -4.99 15.61 -15.27
N VAL A 211 -3.93 14.97 -15.77
CA VAL A 211 -3.40 15.17 -17.11
C VAL A 211 -3.39 13.83 -17.84
N SER A 212 -4.31 13.67 -18.78
CA SER A 212 -4.42 12.42 -19.56
C SER A 212 -5.08 12.69 -20.90
N PRO A 213 -4.86 11.84 -21.91
CA PRO A 213 -5.70 11.82 -23.10
C PRO A 213 -7.17 11.50 -22.69
N PRO A 214 -8.18 12.01 -23.42
CA PRO A 214 -9.59 11.76 -23.09
C PRO A 214 -9.96 10.28 -22.97
N SER A 215 -9.31 9.41 -23.75
CA SER A 215 -9.52 7.95 -23.71
C SER A 215 -8.97 7.27 -22.44
N LEU A 216 -8.08 7.94 -21.71
CA LEU A 216 -7.41 7.46 -20.51
C LEU A 216 -7.73 8.37 -19.30
N ALA A 217 -8.81 9.11 -19.34
CA ALA A 217 -9.25 10.01 -18.28
C ALA A 217 -9.54 9.23 -16.97
N MET A 218 -9.43 9.94 -15.85
CA MET A 218 -9.80 9.41 -14.54
C MET A 218 -11.26 8.92 -14.58
N PRO A 219 -11.55 7.71 -14.09
CA PRO A 219 -12.91 7.18 -14.05
C PRO A 219 -13.86 8.05 -13.19
N GLU A 220 -15.11 8.15 -13.63
CA GLU A 220 -16.12 8.98 -13.00
C GLU A 220 -16.33 8.61 -11.52
N TYR A 221 -16.33 7.31 -11.18
CA TYR A 221 -16.49 6.89 -9.79
C TYR A 221 -15.40 7.42 -8.85
N ILE A 222 -14.17 7.69 -9.35
CA ILE A 222 -13.10 8.32 -8.55
C ILE A 222 -13.38 9.81 -8.36
N THR A 223 -13.80 10.51 -9.43
CA THR A 223 -14.11 11.94 -9.33
C THR A 223 -15.35 12.20 -8.47
N GLU A 224 -16.36 11.34 -8.54
CA GLU A 224 -17.53 11.37 -7.65
C GLU A 224 -17.09 11.19 -6.18
N GLU A 225 -16.21 10.24 -5.89
CA GLU A 225 -15.68 10.06 -4.53
C GLU A 225 -14.85 11.26 -4.05
N LEU A 226 -14.18 11.98 -4.94
CA LEU A 226 -13.47 13.23 -4.60
C LEU A 226 -14.48 14.34 -4.27
N ASP A 227 -15.53 14.48 -5.07
CA ASP A 227 -16.60 15.45 -4.87
C ASP A 227 -17.34 15.20 -3.55
N GLU A 228 -17.68 13.95 -3.25
CA GLU A 228 -18.30 13.54 -1.98
C GLU A 228 -17.43 13.88 -0.76
N ALA A 229 -16.11 13.79 -0.93
CA ALA A 229 -15.15 14.16 0.11
C ALA A 229 -14.88 15.68 0.20
N GLY A 230 -15.45 16.49 -0.72
CA GLY A 230 -15.21 17.92 -0.84
C GLY A 230 -13.78 18.25 -1.31
N ALA A 231 -13.09 17.30 -1.95
CA ALA A 231 -11.77 17.52 -2.48
C ALA A 231 -11.82 18.28 -3.81
N LYS A 232 -10.97 19.28 -3.97
CA LYS A 232 -10.90 20.04 -5.21
C LYS A 232 -10.10 19.26 -6.24
N TRP A 233 -10.60 19.22 -7.47
CA TRP A 233 -9.89 18.60 -8.58
C TRP A 233 -10.16 19.36 -9.90
N GLN A 234 -9.23 19.21 -10.85
CA GLN A 234 -9.34 19.81 -12.18
C GLN A 234 -8.63 18.96 -13.24
N ILE A 235 -9.02 19.14 -14.49
CA ILE A 235 -8.32 18.56 -15.64
C ILE A 235 -7.42 19.62 -16.24
N LEU A 236 -6.15 19.30 -16.45
CA LEU A 236 -5.19 20.16 -17.10
C LEU A 236 -4.77 19.57 -18.46
N PRO A 237 -4.57 20.41 -19.48
CA PRO A 237 -4.38 19.92 -20.84
C PRO A 237 -3.00 19.30 -21.10
N ILE A 238 -1.97 19.77 -20.40
CA ILE A 238 -0.58 19.38 -20.61
C ILE A 238 0.20 19.29 -19.30
N LEU A 239 1.32 18.59 -19.35
CA LEU A 239 2.17 18.35 -18.18
C LEU A 239 2.78 19.63 -17.61
N GLU A 240 3.14 20.58 -18.47
CA GLU A 240 3.70 21.87 -18.07
C GLU A 240 2.72 22.65 -17.18
N SER A 241 1.44 22.70 -17.56
CA SER A 241 0.40 23.32 -16.74
C SER A 241 0.24 22.66 -15.38
N ALA A 242 0.43 21.34 -15.31
CA ALA A 242 0.37 20.61 -14.05
C ALA A 242 1.60 20.90 -13.16
N ALA A 243 2.77 21.04 -13.75
CA ALA A 243 4.00 21.40 -13.03
C ALA A 243 3.97 22.83 -12.48
N GLU A 244 3.33 23.76 -13.19
CA GLU A 244 3.12 25.14 -12.71
C GLU A 244 2.06 25.23 -11.62
N TRP A 245 1.07 24.33 -11.67
CA TRP A 245 -0.02 24.30 -10.68
C TRP A 245 0.38 23.62 -9.37
N ALA A 246 1.17 22.53 -9.43
CA ALA A 246 1.60 21.75 -8.26
C ALA A 246 2.72 22.45 -7.49
#